data_25ec1543455ad99be9e7508d5691442c
#
_entry.id   25ec1543455ad99be9e7508d5691442c
#
_cell.length_a   1.000
_cell.length_b   1.000
_cell.length_c   1.000
_cell.angle_alpha   90.00
_cell.angle_beta   90.00
_cell.angle_gamma   90.00
#
_symmetry.space_group_name_H-M   'P 1'
#
loop_
_entity.id
_entity.type
_entity.pdbx_description
1 polymer ?
#
loop_
_entity_poly.entity_id
_entity_poly.type
_entity_poly.pdbx_seq_one_letter_code
_entity_poly.pdbx_strand_id
1 'polypeptide(L)'
;MSAAITIPDPPAEPQRLRENAARLRTTSERYEFLVTRALFAWSLLPEGYRAPEADLLHTALATTHPAAEEIADGLAAAGRALEQFADEIDDLAHRGALLSDRWDAGPPTDLWDESVGGPATELNERRRDEWASGLSREAAGLDEAYDDASRRCAHALRAIPDVAWASLAAWSGPERPEPVRSLSDAAGLALLERLASGPDPARLLADHPEWAGIIRGTDPAQVAEWWSRLDRRAAGALVTHAPGLVGNLDGVAITDRIEANRGRASEYLRELRTRRQALEALRAPRSRANALEVLDRRAERARLDREIAYFDAVANGTTQLYAWDPAHGSLIEMAGDPSTAKAALFVVPGTNTDAEAFMSEQPLTRFADWQVKSGGGSVLAFTVMTGPMPQIDLDILKTGPQWNLMAEDCGWAYGRFVQGMNAVRPDLWTMSYEHSYGGAVGSEAEKHGGVVDTRFLAASVGAIGPYEPHPDTTYFAAQAPDDINRYYAGVGFGPVGFSVAPESFPGVHVVNTGIPGFDPFAVTATAVTGQPFYLPRIIDQSIDHHSALMSDDESINGKVLNQVKQTLALGGGTE
;
A
#
# COMPACT_ATOMS: atom_id res chain seq x y z
N MET A 1 -45.24 -34.64 17.16
CA MET A 1 -44.39 -33.42 17.04
C MET A 1 -43.56 -33.62 15.79
N SER A 2 -43.90 -32.96 14.69
CA SER A 2 -43.10 -33.03 13.46
C SER A 2 -41.75 -32.34 13.71
N ALA A 3 -40.64 -33.05 13.45
CA ALA A 3 -39.31 -32.46 13.53
C ALA A 3 -39.25 -31.28 12.53
N ALA A 4 -38.70 -30.17 12.96
CA ALA A 4 -38.50 -29.01 12.07
C ALA A 4 -37.66 -29.42 10.85
N ILE A 5 -38.01 -28.91 9.68
CA ILE A 5 -37.18 -29.09 8.49
C ILE A 5 -35.89 -28.30 8.67
N THR A 6 -34.75 -28.92 8.34
CA THR A 6 -33.46 -28.23 8.34
C THR A 6 -33.15 -27.86 6.90
N ILE A 7 -33.14 -26.57 6.61
CA ILE A 7 -32.71 -26.03 5.33
C ILE A 7 -31.23 -25.70 5.44
N PRO A 8 -30.35 -26.19 4.54
CA PRO A 8 -28.94 -25.91 4.60
C PRO A 8 -28.65 -24.43 4.28
N ASP A 9 -27.73 -23.84 5.01
CA ASP A 9 -27.24 -22.51 4.72
C ASP A 9 -26.33 -22.51 3.47
N PRO A 10 -26.30 -21.40 2.70
CA PRO A 10 -25.36 -21.25 1.60
C PRO A 10 -23.91 -21.38 2.10
N PRO A 11 -23.01 -22.07 1.34
CA PRO A 11 -21.60 -22.25 1.75
C PRO A 11 -20.78 -20.95 1.74
N ALA A 12 -21.30 -19.89 1.12
CA ALA A 12 -20.69 -18.57 1.05
C ALA A 12 -21.77 -17.50 0.80
N GLU A 13 -21.43 -16.24 1.06
CA GLU A 13 -22.30 -15.10 0.75
C GLU A 13 -22.21 -14.75 -0.74
N PRO A 14 -23.32 -14.85 -1.53
CA PRO A 14 -23.30 -14.58 -2.97
C PRO A 14 -22.80 -13.19 -3.33
N GLN A 15 -23.20 -12.18 -2.56
CA GLN A 15 -22.80 -10.79 -2.79
C GLN A 15 -21.27 -10.62 -2.68
N ARG A 16 -20.67 -11.21 -1.67
CA ARG A 16 -19.23 -11.17 -1.43
C ARG A 16 -18.41 -11.87 -2.52
N LEU A 17 -18.96 -12.96 -3.06
CA LEU A 17 -18.36 -13.64 -4.21
C LEU A 17 -18.42 -12.78 -5.48
N ARG A 18 -19.55 -12.08 -5.73
CA ARG A 18 -19.67 -11.16 -6.87
C ARG A 18 -18.70 -9.98 -6.76
N GLU A 19 -18.50 -9.43 -5.55
CA GLU A 19 -17.52 -8.37 -5.31
C GLU A 19 -16.11 -8.85 -5.61
N ASN A 20 -15.73 -10.03 -5.13
CA ASN A 20 -14.42 -10.62 -5.44
C ASN A 20 -14.26 -10.94 -6.93
N ALA A 21 -15.29 -11.43 -7.59
CA ALA A 21 -15.30 -11.65 -9.04
C ALA A 21 -15.10 -10.35 -9.83
N ALA A 22 -15.76 -9.27 -9.40
CA ALA A 22 -15.60 -7.95 -10.00
C ALA A 22 -14.16 -7.40 -9.81
N ARG A 23 -13.58 -7.58 -8.61
CA ARG A 23 -12.19 -7.20 -8.34
C ARG A 23 -11.21 -7.96 -9.24
N LEU A 24 -11.38 -9.27 -9.42
CA LEU A 24 -10.54 -10.07 -10.31
C LEU A 24 -10.63 -9.59 -11.76
N ARG A 25 -11.82 -9.25 -12.24
CA ARG A 25 -11.99 -8.67 -13.59
C ARG A 25 -11.28 -7.33 -13.73
N THR A 26 -11.49 -6.43 -12.78
CA THR A 26 -10.80 -5.12 -12.78
C THR A 26 -9.29 -5.29 -12.72
N THR A 27 -8.78 -6.25 -11.94
CA THR A 27 -7.35 -6.54 -11.87
C THR A 27 -6.82 -7.10 -13.18
N SER A 28 -7.58 -7.98 -13.86
CA SER A 28 -7.23 -8.50 -15.18
C SER A 28 -7.13 -7.38 -16.21
N GLU A 29 -8.15 -6.53 -16.32
CA GLU A 29 -8.20 -5.39 -17.25
C GLU A 29 -7.06 -4.41 -16.99
N ARG A 30 -6.79 -4.13 -15.71
CA ARG A 30 -5.70 -3.24 -15.29
C ARG A 30 -4.33 -3.84 -15.63
N TYR A 31 -4.14 -5.12 -15.39
CA TYR A 31 -2.91 -5.82 -15.71
C TYR A 31 -2.64 -5.81 -17.22
N GLU A 32 -3.62 -6.14 -18.02
CA GLU A 32 -3.55 -6.08 -19.49
C GLU A 32 -3.22 -4.65 -19.98
N PHE A 33 -3.88 -3.64 -19.41
CA PHE A 33 -3.62 -2.23 -19.71
C PHE A 33 -2.17 -1.83 -19.37
N LEU A 34 -1.67 -2.19 -18.20
CA LEU A 34 -0.29 -1.86 -17.79
C LEU A 34 0.75 -2.53 -18.68
N VAL A 35 0.54 -3.81 -19.01
CA VAL A 35 1.43 -4.54 -19.89
C VAL A 35 1.42 -3.94 -21.30
N THR A 36 0.25 -3.64 -21.85
CA THR A 36 0.11 -2.98 -23.14
C THR A 36 0.82 -1.63 -23.17
N ARG A 37 0.69 -0.83 -22.10
CA ARG A 37 1.42 0.44 -21.96
C ARG A 37 2.92 0.27 -21.88
N ALA A 38 3.39 -0.71 -21.10
CA ALA A 38 4.81 -1.01 -21.00
C ALA A 38 5.39 -1.42 -22.36
N LEU A 39 4.70 -2.29 -23.07
CA LEU A 39 5.09 -2.72 -24.42
C LEU A 39 5.06 -1.57 -25.43
N PHE A 40 4.05 -0.70 -25.36
CA PHE A 40 3.98 0.50 -26.19
C PHE A 40 5.15 1.45 -25.90
N ALA A 41 5.41 1.75 -24.62
CA ALA A 41 6.56 2.58 -24.25
C ALA A 41 7.89 1.95 -24.72
N TRP A 42 8.01 0.63 -24.60
CA TRP A 42 9.17 -0.11 -25.07
C TRP A 42 9.32 -0.10 -26.59
N SER A 43 8.22 -0.13 -27.33
CA SER A 43 8.25 -0.07 -28.81
C SER A 43 8.77 1.26 -29.37
N LEU A 44 8.81 2.32 -28.55
CA LEU A 44 9.39 3.61 -28.90
C LEU A 44 10.91 3.68 -28.66
N LEU A 45 11.48 2.70 -27.95
CA LEU A 45 12.92 2.65 -27.66
C LEU A 45 13.80 2.71 -28.92
N PRO A 46 13.47 2.02 -30.04
CA PRO A 46 14.25 2.10 -31.27
C PRO A 46 14.39 3.49 -31.86
N GLU A 47 13.44 4.39 -31.56
CA GLU A 47 13.48 5.77 -32.09
C GLU A 47 14.50 6.63 -31.35
N GLY A 48 14.74 6.36 -30.07
CA GLY A 48 15.61 7.16 -29.20
C GLY A 48 16.90 6.49 -28.72
N TYR A 49 16.97 5.17 -28.73
CA TYR A 49 18.11 4.41 -28.22
C TYR A 49 18.88 3.70 -29.31
N ARG A 50 20.16 4.10 -29.54
CA ARG A 50 21.06 3.53 -30.50
C ARG A 50 22.39 3.14 -29.84
N ALA A 51 22.52 1.86 -29.50
CA ALA A 51 23.71 1.27 -28.92
C ALA A 51 23.96 -0.13 -29.50
N PRO A 52 25.15 -0.71 -29.38
CA PRO A 52 25.43 -2.06 -29.88
C PRO A 52 24.50 -3.15 -29.36
N GLU A 53 23.93 -2.97 -28.16
CA GLU A 53 22.98 -3.87 -27.50
C GLU A 53 21.50 -3.54 -27.79
N ALA A 54 21.21 -2.54 -28.61
CA ALA A 54 19.85 -2.05 -28.85
C ALA A 54 18.90 -3.17 -29.34
N ASP A 55 19.38 -4.05 -30.25
CA ASP A 55 18.58 -5.15 -30.79
C ASP A 55 18.18 -6.17 -29.69
N LEU A 56 19.06 -6.43 -28.70
CA LEU A 56 18.76 -7.30 -27.57
C LEU A 56 17.70 -6.67 -26.66
N LEU A 57 17.81 -5.36 -26.42
CA LEU A 57 16.84 -4.62 -25.64
C LEU A 57 15.47 -4.54 -26.33
N HIS A 58 15.44 -4.30 -27.65
CA HIS A 58 14.19 -4.22 -28.43
C HIS A 58 13.37 -5.52 -28.34
N THR A 59 14.04 -6.66 -28.25
CA THR A 59 13.39 -7.98 -28.16
C THR A 59 13.18 -8.48 -26.74
N ALA A 60 13.73 -7.82 -25.72
CA ALA A 60 13.72 -8.29 -24.33
C ALA A 60 12.31 -8.52 -23.76
N LEU A 61 11.33 -7.69 -24.14
CA LEU A 61 9.94 -7.85 -23.69
C LEU A 61 9.06 -8.71 -24.62
N ALA A 62 9.58 -9.21 -25.74
CA ALA A 62 8.79 -10.00 -26.68
C ALA A 62 8.22 -11.30 -26.06
N THR A 63 8.95 -11.87 -25.10
CA THR A 63 8.52 -13.08 -24.36
C THR A 63 7.61 -12.77 -23.18
N THR A 64 7.54 -11.51 -22.75
CA THR A 64 6.74 -11.09 -21.58
C THR A 64 5.26 -10.93 -21.95
N HIS A 65 4.97 -10.57 -23.21
CA HIS A 65 3.60 -10.35 -23.68
C HIS A 65 2.71 -11.61 -23.55
N PRO A 66 3.09 -12.79 -24.09
CA PRO A 66 2.26 -13.98 -23.96
C PRO A 66 2.03 -14.42 -22.51
N ALA A 67 3.05 -14.30 -21.64
CA ALA A 67 2.91 -14.62 -20.23
C ALA A 67 1.95 -13.66 -19.50
N ALA A 68 1.97 -12.40 -19.89
CA ALA A 68 1.07 -11.40 -19.33
C ALA A 68 -0.38 -11.59 -19.78
N GLU A 69 -0.62 -11.93 -21.04
CA GLU A 69 -1.94 -12.29 -21.54
C GLU A 69 -2.48 -13.52 -20.80
N GLU A 70 -1.66 -14.55 -20.59
CA GLU A 70 -2.04 -15.75 -19.87
C GLU A 70 -2.44 -15.46 -18.42
N ILE A 71 -1.75 -14.53 -17.74
CA ILE A 71 -2.09 -14.08 -16.38
C ILE A 71 -3.42 -13.32 -16.39
N ALA A 72 -3.61 -12.38 -17.31
CA ALA A 72 -4.86 -11.63 -17.43
C ALA A 72 -6.04 -12.55 -17.71
N ASP A 73 -5.88 -13.49 -18.63
CA ASP A 73 -6.90 -14.51 -18.96
C ASP A 73 -7.22 -15.40 -17.76
N GLY A 74 -6.21 -15.78 -16.97
CA GLY A 74 -6.37 -16.55 -15.74
C GLY A 74 -7.18 -15.79 -14.67
N LEU A 75 -6.90 -14.52 -14.45
CA LEU A 75 -7.65 -13.65 -13.55
C LEU A 75 -9.10 -13.49 -14.00
N ALA A 76 -9.33 -13.26 -15.29
CA ALA A 76 -10.66 -13.15 -15.86
C ALA A 76 -11.45 -14.48 -15.74
N ALA A 77 -10.77 -15.61 -15.95
CA ALA A 77 -11.37 -16.93 -15.79
C ALA A 77 -11.77 -17.22 -14.33
N ALA A 78 -10.92 -16.86 -13.37
CA ALA A 78 -11.22 -16.96 -11.94
C ALA A 78 -12.43 -16.09 -11.56
N GLY A 79 -12.49 -14.85 -12.05
CA GLY A 79 -13.61 -13.95 -11.85
C GLY A 79 -14.93 -14.56 -12.37
N ARG A 80 -14.92 -15.12 -13.59
CA ARG A 80 -16.11 -15.79 -14.15
C ARG A 80 -16.55 -17.01 -13.34
N ALA A 81 -15.61 -17.82 -12.86
CA ALA A 81 -15.91 -19.00 -12.03
C ALA A 81 -16.59 -18.61 -10.70
N LEU A 82 -16.10 -17.55 -10.04
CA LEU A 82 -16.70 -17.04 -8.81
C LEU A 82 -18.08 -16.40 -9.03
N GLU A 83 -18.27 -15.67 -10.12
CA GLU A 83 -19.55 -15.07 -10.47
C GLU A 83 -20.61 -16.14 -10.75
N GLN A 84 -20.27 -17.16 -11.54
CA GLN A 84 -21.14 -18.30 -11.79
C GLN A 84 -21.50 -19.05 -10.49
N PHE A 85 -20.52 -19.26 -9.61
CA PHE A 85 -20.77 -19.89 -8.32
C PHE A 85 -21.70 -19.04 -7.45
N ALA A 86 -21.51 -17.71 -7.42
CA ALA A 86 -22.38 -16.80 -6.70
C ALA A 86 -23.83 -16.87 -7.19
N ASP A 87 -24.03 -16.93 -8.50
CA ASP A 87 -25.37 -17.03 -9.08
C ASP A 87 -26.05 -18.38 -8.78
N GLU A 88 -25.28 -19.48 -8.84
CA GLU A 88 -25.78 -20.82 -8.50
C GLU A 88 -26.20 -20.91 -7.03
N ILE A 89 -25.41 -20.43 -6.08
CA ILE A 89 -25.76 -20.50 -4.65
C ILE A 89 -26.87 -19.51 -4.26
N ASP A 90 -26.98 -18.37 -4.95
CA ASP A 90 -28.06 -17.40 -4.75
C ASP A 90 -29.43 -18.02 -5.20
N ASP A 91 -29.45 -18.70 -6.35
CA ASP A 91 -30.61 -19.42 -6.82
C ASP A 91 -31.02 -20.56 -5.86
N LEU A 92 -30.05 -21.31 -5.35
CA LEU A 92 -30.27 -22.35 -4.35
C LEU A 92 -30.79 -21.78 -3.02
N ALA A 93 -30.25 -20.65 -2.57
CA ALA A 93 -30.72 -19.96 -1.37
C ALA A 93 -32.17 -19.47 -1.52
N HIS A 94 -32.53 -18.94 -2.69
CA HIS A 94 -33.91 -18.58 -3.00
C HIS A 94 -34.85 -19.80 -2.96
N ARG A 95 -34.42 -20.92 -3.51
CA ARG A 95 -35.20 -22.19 -3.43
C ARG A 95 -35.32 -22.66 -1.98
N GLY A 96 -34.28 -22.51 -1.16
CA GLY A 96 -34.36 -22.80 0.28
C GLY A 96 -35.37 -21.93 1.01
N ALA A 97 -35.41 -20.62 0.72
CA ALA A 97 -36.39 -19.70 1.27
C ALA A 97 -37.84 -20.12 0.89
N LEU A 98 -38.06 -20.48 -0.36
CA LEU A 98 -39.37 -20.99 -0.80
C LEU A 98 -39.79 -22.31 -0.10
N LEU A 99 -38.82 -23.18 0.22
CA LEU A 99 -39.07 -24.37 1.03
C LEU A 99 -39.45 -24.02 2.47
N SER A 100 -38.79 -23.02 3.07
CA SER A 100 -39.14 -22.50 4.40
C SER A 100 -40.57 -21.96 4.41
N ASP A 101 -40.89 -21.11 3.44
CA ASP A 101 -42.25 -20.54 3.31
C ASP A 101 -43.34 -21.63 3.16
N ARG A 102 -43.04 -22.68 2.38
CA ARG A 102 -43.95 -23.81 2.22
C ARG A 102 -44.13 -24.61 3.52
N TRP A 103 -43.03 -24.77 4.30
CA TRP A 103 -43.09 -25.43 5.60
C TRP A 103 -43.92 -24.62 6.59
N ASP A 104 -43.71 -23.31 6.65
CA ASP A 104 -44.38 -22.39 7.58
C ASP A 104 -45.87 -22.23 7.23
N ALA A 105 -46.23 -22.29 5.96
CA ALA A 105 -47.63 -22.29 5.51
C ALA A 105 -48.37 -23.56 5.90
N GLY A 106 -47.62 -24.62 6.21
CA GLY A 106 -48.23 -25.92 6.56
C GLY A 106 -48.75 -26.70 5.34
N PRO A 107 -49.22 -27.92 5.57
CA PRO A 107 -49.73 -28.75 4.49
C PRO A 107 -51.02 -28.15 3.87
N PRO A 108 -51.21 -28.29 2.53
CA PRO A 108 -52.36 -27.76 1.83
C PRO A 108 -53.70 -28.23 2.43
N THR A 109 -54.65 -27.31 2.54
CA THR A 109 -55.96 -27.57 3.20
C THR A 109 -56.83 -28.59 2.45
N ASP A 110 -56.60 -28.80 1.17
CA ASP A 110 -57.29 -29.81 0.33
C ASP A 110 -56.83 -31.25 0.65
N LEU A 111 -55.77 -31.42 1.41
CA LEU A 111 -55.33 -32.73 1.92
C LEU A 111 -56.07 -33.17 3.19
N TRP A 112 -57.02 -32.35 3.70
CA TRP A 112 -57.74 -32.59 4.95
C TRP A 112 -59.21 -32.85 4.72
N ASP A 113 -59.73 -33.92 5.29
CA ASP A 113 -61.14 -34.11 5.45
C ASP A 113 -61.47 -33.97 6.95
N GLU A 114 -61.89 -32.78 7.36
CA GLU A 114 -62.26 -32.47 8.74
C GLU A 114 -63.59 -33.15 9.18
N SER A 115 -64.30 -33.77 8.25
CA SER A 115 -65.65 -34.27 8.50
C SER A 115 -65.76 -35.72 9.01
N VAL A 116 -64.64 -36.45 9.10
CA VAL A 116 -64.62 -37.88 9.39
C VAL A 116 -63.72 -38.25 10.54
N GLY A 117 -64.28 -38.73 11.67
CA GLY A 117 -63.54 -39.33 12.78
C GLY A 117 -63.17 -40.81 12.51
N GLY A 118 -62.12 -41.32 13.17
CA GLY A 118 -61.70 -42.72 13.05
C GLY A 118 -60.59 -42.95 12.00
N PRO A 119 -60.76 -43.91 11.06
CA PRO A 119 -59.64 -44.25 10.10
C PRO A 119 -59.19 -43.12 9.21
N ALA A 120 -59.95 -42.05 9.04
CA ALA A 120 -59.58 -40.84 8.33
C ALA A 120 -58.46 -40.04 9.06
N THR A 121 -58.41 -40.14 10.37
CA THR A 121 -57.32 -39.48 11.18
C THR A 121 -55.95 -40.09 10.86
N GLU A 122 -55.86 -41.43 10.80
CA GLU A 122 -54.63 -42.12 10.41
C GLU A 122 -54.21 -41.81 8.95
N LEU A 123 -55.13 -41.62 8.06
CA LEU A 123 -54.86 -41.26 6.67
C LEU A 123 -54.34 -39.82 6.57
N ASN A 124 -54.92 -38.92 7.33
CA ASN A 124 -54.49 -37.54 7.39
C ASN A 124 -53.09 -37.41 8.05
N GLU A 125 -52.80 -38.20 9.09
CA GLU A 125 -51.45 -38.28 9.68
C GLU A 125 -50.42 -38.79 8.68
N ARG A 126 -50.71 -39.85 7.94
CA ARG A 126 -49.83 -40.37 6.88
C ARG A 126 -49.59 -39.34 5.78
N ARG A 127 -50.59 -38.61 5.32
CA ARG A 127 -50.44 -37.54 4.33
C ARG A 127 -49.57 -36.38 4.84
N ARG A 128 -49.69 -36.01 6.14
CA ARG A 128 -48.77 -35.05 6.78
C ARG A 128 -47.34 -35.53 6.77
N ASP A 129 -47.12 -36.78 7.16
CA ASP A 129 -45.79 -37.37 7.21
C ASP A 129 -45.18 -37.50 5.81
N GLU A 130 -45.99 -37.84 4.81
CA GLU A 130 -45.55 -37.89 3.41
C GLU A 130 -45.17 -36.48 2.90
N TRP A 131 -45.98 -35.46 3.20
CA TRP A 131 -45.68 -34.07 2.87
C TRP A 131 -44.42 -33.57 3.56
N ALA A 132 -44.27 -33.76 4.87
CA ALA A 132 -43.10 -33.39 5.63
C ALA A 132 -41.83 -34.13 5.16
N SER A 133 -41.97 -35.43 4.87
CA SER A 133 -40.88 -36.24 4.29
C SER A 133 -40.51 -35.79 2.88
N GLY A 134 -41.48 -35.29 2.10
CA GLY A 134 -41.25 -34.69 0.79
C GLY A 134 -40.36 -33.45 0.88
N LEU A 135 -40.74 -32.49 1.74
CA LEU A 135 -39.95 -31.26 1.96
C LEU A 135 -38.56 -31.54 2.54
N SER A 136 -38.45 -32.53 3.45
CA SER A 136 -37.15 -32.93 3.99
C SER A 136 -36.21 -33.50 2.92
N ARG A 137 -36.76 -34.26 1.95
CA ARG A 137 -35.98 -34.74 0.79
C ARG A 137 -35.60 -33.62 -0.16
N GLU A 138 -36.47 -32.64 -0.39
CA GLU A 138 -36.15 -31.45 -1.18
C GLU A 138 -35.03 -30.63 -0.50
N ALA A 139 -35.06 -30.47 0.82
CA ALA A 139 -34.01 -29.79 1.59
C ALA A 139 -32.69 -30.55 1.52
N ALA A 140 -32.69 -31.88 1.65
CA ALA A 140 -31.47 -32.69 1.46
C ALA A 140 -30.90 -32.56 0.05
N GLY A 141 -31.75 -32.44 -0.98
CA GLY A 141 -31.34 -32.18 -2.35
C GLY A 141 -30.71 -30.81 -2.56
N LEU A 142 -31.00 -29.80 -1.70
CA LEU A 142 -30.32 -28.53 -1.72
C LEU A 142 -28.86 -28.64 -1.22
N ASP A 143 -28.63 -29.44 -0.18
CA ASP A 143 -27.30 -29.70 0.36
C ASP A 143 -26.36 -30.34 -0.70
N GLU A 144 -26.86 -31.38 -1.39
CA GLU A 144 -26.15 -31.96 -2.52
C GLU A 144 -25.90 -30.97 -3.66
N ALA A 145 -26.87 -30.07 -3.94
CA ALA A 145 -26.73 -29.07 -4.98
C ALA A 145 -25.67 -27.99 -4.62
N TYR A 146 -25.59 -27.57 -3.35
CA TYR A 146 -24.52 -26.68 -2.86
C TYR A 146 -23.12 -27.32 -2.97
N ASP A 147 -23.01 -28.59 -2.61
CA ASP A 147 -21.80 -29.36 -2.76
C ASP A 147 -21.37 -29.50 -4.22
N ASP A 148 -22.34 -29.75 -5.12
CA ASP A 148 -22.10 -29.82 -6.56
C ASP A 148 -21.62 -28.47 -7.13
N ALA A 149 -22.25 -27.37 -6.74
CA ALA A 149 -21.87 -26.03 -7.15
C ALA A 149 -20.44 -25.70 -6.68
N SER A 150 -20.14 -26.04 -5.41
CA SER A 150 -18.80 -25.86 -4.83
C SER A 150 -17.74 -26.68 -5.58
N ARG A 151 -18.04 -27.94 -5.93
CA ARG A 151 -17.15 -28.80 -6.71
C ARG A 151 -16.91 -28.25 -8.12
N ARG A 152 -17.96 -27.74 -8.79
CA ARG A 152 -17.81 -27.12 -10.13
C ARG A 152 -16.93 -25.89 -10.09
N CYS A 153 -17.14 -24.99 -9.13
CA CYS A 153 -16.30 -23.81 -8.93
C CYS A 153 -14.84 -24.19 -8.68
N ALA A 154 -14.60 -25.11 -7.75
CA ALA A 154 -13.25 -25.58 -7.44
C ALA A 154 -12.59 -26.25 -8.65
N HIS A 155 -13.34 -26.98 -9.47
CA HIS A 155 -12.81 -27.57 -10.70
C HIS A 155 -12.46 -26.49 -11.73
N ALA A 156 -13.31 -25.49 -11.92
CA ALA A 156 -13.06 -24.38 -12.84
C ALA A 156 -11.81 -23.58 -12.42
N LEU A 157 -11.65 -23.32 -11.13
CA LEU A 157 -10.46 -22.63 -10.60
C LEU A 157 -9.16 -23.46 -10.78
N ARG A 158 -9.22 -24.77 -10.58
CA ARG A 158 -8.06 -25.66 -10.79
C ARG A 158 -7.71 -25.86 -12.27
N ALA A 159 -8.63 -25.60 -13.18
CA ALA A 159 -8.36 -25.68 -14.62
C ALA A 159 -7.63 -24.44 -15.17
N ILE A 160 -7.44 -23.39 -14.35
CA ILE A 160 -6.63 -22.23 -14.73
C ILE A 160 -5.15 -22.66 -14.78
N PRO A 161 -4.40 -22.31 -15.84
CA PRO A 161 -3.01 -22.70 -15.99
C PRO A 161 -2.13 -22.37 -14.79
N ASP A 162 -1.15 -23.22 -14.48
CA ASP A 162 -0.23 -23.07 -13.34
C ASP A 162 0.58 -21.77 -13.38
N VAL A 163 0.85 -21.23 -14.58
CA VAL A 163 1.55 -19.95 -14.75
C VAL A 163 0.78 -18.79 -14.10
N ALA A 164 -0.54 -18.75 -14.29
CA ALA A 164 -1.39 -17.74 -13.65
C ALA A 164 -1.35 -17.89 -12.12
N TRP A 165 -1.42 -19.11 -11.61
CA TRP A 165 -1.36 -19.36 -10.16
C TRP A 165 0.01 -19.09 -9.56
N ALA A 166 1.10 -19.43 -10.25
CA ALA A 166 2.46 -19.12 -9.82
C ALA A 166 2.70 -17.59 -9.76
N SER A 167 2.16 -16.86 -10.73
CA SER A 167 2.25 -15.39 -10.77
C SER A 167 1.37 -14.73 -9.70
N LEU A 168 0.16 -15.26 -9.46
CA LEU A 168 -0.71 -14.82 -8.36
C LEU A 168 -0.09 -15.13 -6.99
N ALA A 169 0.58 -16.26 -6.84
CA ALA A 169 1.31 -16.62 -5.62
C ALA A 169 2.54 -15.72 -5.39
N ALA A 170 3.19 -15.27 -6.45
CA ALA A 170 4.29 -14.30 -6.39
C ALA A 170 3.78 -12.85 -6.16
N TRP A 171 2.49 -12.59 -6.38
CA TRP A 171 1.91 -11.28 -6.11
C TRP A 171 1.84 -11.03 -4.60
N SER A 172 2.60 -10.04 -4.15
CA SER A 172 2.73 -9.67 -2.74
C SER A 172 1.65 -8.68 -2.25
N GLY A 173 0.57 -8.48 -3.02
CA GLY A 173 -0.52 -7.58 -2.67
C GLY A 173 -1.33 -8.02 -1.46
N PRO A 174 -1.98 -7.09 -0.77
CA PRO A 174 -2.69 -7.30 0.51
C PRO A 174 -3.98 -8.13 0.39
N GLU A 175 -4.49 -8.35 -0.82
CA GLU A 175 -5.77 -9.04 -1.06
C GLU A 175 -5.64 -10.57 -1.23
N ARG A 176 -4.54 -11.18 -0.75
CA ARG A 176 -4.42 -12.65 -0.76
C ARG A 176 -5.50 -13.27 0.14
N PRO A 177 -6.23 -14.29 -0.34
CA PRO A 177 -7.07 -15.10 0.54
C PRO A 177 -6.27 -15.64 1.73
N GLU A 178 -6.88 -15.70 2.92
CA GLU A 178 -6.19 -16.11 4.15
C GLU A 178 -5.39 -17.42 4.04
N PRO A 179 -5.90 -18.50 3.40
CA PRO A 179 -5.12 -19.71 3.19
C PRO A 179 -3.87 -19.49 2.33
N VAL A 180 -3.93 -18.60 1.33
CA VAL A 180 -2.79 -18.29 0.47
C VAL A 180 -1.76 -17.44 1.21
N ARG A 181 -2.22 -16.48 2.04
CA ARG A 181 -1.34 -15.70 2.93
C ARG A 181 -0.60 -16.61 3.88
N SER A 182 -1.29 -17.47 4.61
CA SER A 182 -0.67 -18.34 5.61
C SER A 182 0.34 -19.33 4.99
N LEU A 183 0.11 -19.83 3.79
CA LEU A 183 1.08 -20.64 3.07
C LEU A 183 2.30 -19.84 2.61
N SER A 184 2.09 -18.61 2.15
CA SER A 184 3.17 -17.71 1.76
C SER A 184 4.03 -17.30 2.94
N ASP A 185 3.40 -17.00 4.09
CA ASP A 185 4.11 -16.65 5.32
C ASP A 185 4.93 -17.82 5.85
N ALA A 186 4.35 -19.03 5.85
CA ALA A 186 5.07 -20.25 6.23
C ALA A 186 6.28 -20.52 5.31
N ALA A 187 6.13 -20.29 4.00
CA ALA A 187 7.24 -20.42 3.05
C ALA A 187 8.33 -19.36 3.32
N GLY A 188 7.95 -18.11 3.53
CA GLY A 188 8.89 -17.03 3.84
C GLY A 188 9.66 -17.28 5.14
N LEU A 189 8.97 -17.71 6.21
CA LEU A 189 9.62 -18.09 7.48
C LEU A 189 10.57 -19.28 7.32
N ALA A 190 10.19 -20.28 6.54
CA ALA A 190 11.07 -21.42 6.26
C ALA A 190 12.34 -21.00 5.51
N LEU A 191 12.24 -20.05 4.58
CA LEU A 191 13.39 -19.48 3.88
C LEU A 191 14.27 -18.65 4.82
N LEU A 192 13.68 -17.85 5.71
CA LEU A 192 14.40 -17.10 6.74
C LEU A 192 15.17 -18.04 7.67
N GLU A 193 14.54 -19.12 8.13
CA GLU A 193 15.19 -20.13 8.96
C GLU A 193 16.36 -20.80 8.23
N ARG A 194 16.20 -21.08 6.93
CA ARG A 194 17.25 -21.62 6.10
C ARG A 194 18.43 -20.66 5.91
N LEU A 195 18.16 -19.36 5.78
CA LEU A 195 19.20 -18.32 5.73
C LEU A 195 19.93 -18.20 7.06
N ALA A 196 19.20 -18.20 8.19
CA ALA A 196 19.78 -18.08 9.52
C ALA A 196 20.65 -19.28 9.93
N SER A 197 20.27 -20.48 9.50
CA SER A 197 21.01 -21.71 9.79
C SER A 197 22.08 -22.04 8.74
N GLY A 198 22.08 -21.37 7.59
CA GLY A 198 23.00 -21.60 6.49
C GLY A 198 24.40 -21.04 6.77
N PRO A 199 25.46 -21.64 6.19
CA PRO A 199 26.83 -21.18 6.41
C PRO A 199 27.15 -19.86 5.70
N ASP A 200 26.40 -19.51 4.65
CA ASP A 200 26.61 -18.33 3.81
C ASP A 200 25.26 -17.78 3.28
N PRO A 201 24.57 -16.92 4.04
CA PRO A 201 23.31 -16.31 3.62
C PRO A 201 23.43 -15.50 2.32
N ALA A 202 24.56 -14.80 2.10
CA ALA A 202 24.79 -14.00 0.91
C ALA A 202 24.78 -14.87 -0.34
N ARG A 203 25.49 -15.98 -0.31
CA ARG A 203 25.53 -16.94 -1.41
C ARG A 203 24.17 -17.56 -1.68
N LEU A 204 23.44 -17.95 -0.64
CA LEU A 204 22.10 -18.53 -0.78
C LEU A 204 21.15 -17.55 -1.49
N LEU A 205 21.20 -16.26 -1.14
CA LEU A 205 20.39 -15.24 -1.80
C LEU A 205 20.86 -14.96 -3.24
N ALA A 206 22.15 -15.06 -3.52
CA ALA A 206 22.69 -14.92 -4.87
C ALA A 206 22.30 -16.10 -5.77
N ASP A 207 22.32 -17.33 -5.22
CA ASP A 207 21.90 -18.55 -5.92
C ASP A 207 20.36 -18.63 -6.11
N HIS A 208 19.59 -17.94 -5.24
CA HIS A 208 18.13 -17.91 -5.20
C HIS A 208 17.57 -16.49 -5.04
N PRO A 209 17.69 -15.62 -6.03
CA PRO A 209 17.26 -14.22 -5.94
C PRO A 209 15.75 -14.06 -5.69
N GLU A 210 14.94 -15.02 -6.11
CA GLU A 210 13.49 -15.07 -5.88
C GLU A 210 13.11 -15.16 -4.40
N TRP A 211 13.98 -15.68 -3.53
CA TRP A 211 13.71 -15.81 -2.10
C TRP A 211 13.48 -14.46 -1.43
N ALA A 212 14.21 -13.44 -1.86
CA ALA A 212 14.07 -12.11 -1.29
C ALA A 212 12.64 -11.56 -1.45
N GLY A 213 11.99 -11.81 -2.58
CA GLY A 213 10.61 -11.42 -2.83
C GLY A 213 9.62 -12.16 -1.92
N ILE A 214 9.79 -13.48 -1.80
CA ILE A 214 8.93 -14.33 -0.93
C ILE A 214 9.06 -13.89 0.53
N ILE A 215 10.29 -13.70 1.00
CA ILE A 215 10.58 -13.30 2.38
C ILE A 215 10.01 -11.90 2.68
N ARG A 216 10.19 -10.94 1.79
CA ARG A 216 9.61 -9.60 1.96
C ARG A 216 8.08 -9.60 1.97
N GLY A 217 7.44 -10.60 1.36
CA GLY A 217 6.00 -10.78 1.38
C GLY A 217 5.45 -11.36 2.68
N THR A 218 6.30 -11.89 3.57
CA THR A 218 5.91 -12.53 4.83
C THR A 218 5.29 -11.51 5.79
N ASP A 219 4.28 -11.91 6.55
CA ASP A 219 3.62 -11.07 7.54
C ASP A 219 4.62 -10.45 8.54
N PRO A 220 4.64 -9.11 8.70
CA PRO A 220 5.63 -8.43 9.55
C PRO A 220 5.61 -8.85 11.03
N ALA A 221 4.44 -9.23 11.57
CA ALA A 221 4.33 -9.68 12.96
C ALA A 221 4.97 -11.06 13.13
N GLN A 222 4.80 -11.94 12.16
CA GLN A 222 5.46 -13.24 12.16
C GLN A 222 6.98 -13.13 11.99
N VAL A 223 7.44 -12.18 11.15
CA VAL A 223 8.87 -11.86 11.03
C VAL A 223 9.41 -11.35 12.37
N ALA A 224 8.69 -10.43 13.04
CA ALA A 224 9.11 -9.88 14.34
C ALA A 224 9.21 -10.96 15.42
N GLU A 225 8.22 -11.85 15.48
CA GLU A 225 8.24 -12.99 16.39
C GLU A 225 9.42 -13.92 16.10
N TRP A 226 9.65 -14.24 14.82
CA TRP A 226 10.78 -15.08 14.42
C TRP A 226 12.11 -14.40 14.73
N TRP A 227 12.31 -13.11 14.38
CA TRP A 227 13.54 -12.36 14.63
C TRP A 227 13.86 -12.28 16.13
N SER A 228 12.85 -12.08 16.98
CA SER A 228 13.02 -12.01 18.44
C SER A 228 13.56 -13.30 19.08
N ARG A 229 13.37 -14.44 18.42
CA ARG A 229 13.84 -15.76 18.87
C ARG A 229 15.23 -16.15 18.36
N LEU A 230 15.77 -15.38 17.39
CA LEU A 230 17.12 -15.64 16.90
C LEU A 230 18.17 -15.36 17.97
N ASP A 231 19.16 -16.21 18.04
CA ASP A 231 20.34 -15.90 18.82
C ASP A 231 21.15 -14.73 18.20
N ARG A 232 21.91 -14.02 19.03
CA ARG A 232 22.67 -12.84 18.59
C ARG A 232 23.67 -13.13 17.46
N ARG A 233 24.19 -14.35 17.40
CA ARG A 233 25.16 -14.74 16.37
C ARG A 233 24.48 -14.91 15.04
N ALA A 234 23.34 -15.59 15.01
CA ALA A 234 22.54 -15.79 13.80
C ALA A 234 21.99 -14.44 13.27
N ALA A 235 21.42 -13.59 14.14
CA ALA A 235 20.97 -12.26 13.79
C ALA A 235 22.12 -11.41 13.24
N GLY A 236 23.26 -11.35 13.92
CA GLY A 236 24.46 -10.61 13.46
C GLY A 236 25.03 -11.14 12.14
N ALA A 237 24.96 -12.46 11.89
CA ALA A 237 25.36 -13.03 10.61
C ALA A 237 24.45 -12.57 9.48
N LEU A 238 23.12 -12.54 9.69
CA LEU A 238 22.16 -12.02 8.70
C LEU A 238 22.36 -10.52 8.44
N VAL A 239 22.54 -9.71 9.48
CA VAL A 239 22.84 -8.26 9.36
C VAL A 239 24.08 -8.05 8.50
N THR A 240 25.12 -8.87 8.69
CA THR A 240 26.40 -8.69 7.99
C THR A 240 26.39 -9.26 6.58
N HIS A 241 25.78 -10.42 6.37
CA HIS A 241 25.90 -11.17 5.11
C HIS A 241 24.65 -11.08 4.21
N ALA A 242 23.50 -10.61 4.74
CA ALA A 242 22.29 -10.34 3.98
C ALA A 242 21.73 -8.93 4.24
N PRO A 243 22.57 -7.86 4.27
CA PRO A 243 22.14 -6.53 4.73
C PRO A 243 21.07 -5.93 3.83
N GLY A 244 21.05 -6.25 2.53
CA GLY A 244 20.03 -5.80 1.59
C GLY A 244 18.64 -6.37 1.87
N LEU A 245 18.56 -7.57 2.42
CA LEU A 245 17.33 -8.17 2.89
C LEU A 245 16.95 -7.62 4.27
N VAL A 246 17.83 -7.74 5.25
CA VAL A 246 17.59 -7.36 6.66
C VAL A 246 17.20 -5.89 6.79
N GLY A 247 17.93 -4.99 6.12
CA GLY A 247 17.67 -3.55 6.16
C GLY A 247 16.32 -3.11 5.57
N ASN A 248 15.64 -4.00 4.82
CA ASN A 248 14.36 -3.70 4.18
C ASN A 248 13.25 -4.70 4.54
N LEU A 249 13.47 -5.54 5.55
CA LEU A 249 12.49 -6.53 5.98
C LEU A 249 11.69 -6.01 7.18
N ASP A 250 10.40 -5.80 7.00
CA ASP A 250 9.50 -5.36 8.05
C ASP A 250 9.34 -6.44 9.13
N GLY A 251 9.35 -6.00 10.38
CA GLY A 251 9.37 -6.89 11.54
C GLY A 251 10.77 -7.18 12.09
N VAL A 252 11.85 -6.79 11.41
CA VAL A 252 13.20 -6.83 11.99
C VAL A 252 13.40 -5.69 12.97
N ALA A 253 14.16 -5.93 14.04
CA ALA A 253 14.47 -4.95 15.07
C ALA A 253 15.07 -3.66 14.48
N ILE A 254 14.67 -2.50 15.00
CA ILE A 254 15.04 -1.17 14.49
C ILE A 254 16.57 -1.03 14.35
N THR A 255 17.31 -1.39 15.41
CA THR A 255 18.77 -1.27 15.46
C THR A 255 19.46 -2.16 14.42
N ASP A 256 18.94 -3.35 14.18
CA ASP A 256 19.51 -4.31 13.25
C ASP A 256 19.28 -3.87 11.78
N ARG A 257 18.10 -3.28 11.49
CA ARG A 257 17.85 -2.65 10.18
C ARG A 257 18.80 -1.49 9.89
N ILE A 258 18.99 -0.60 10.87
CA ILE A 258 19.90 0.55 10.75
C ILE A 258 21.34 0.06 10.55
N GLU A 259 21.80 -0.93 11.31
CA GLU A 259 23.16 -1.47 11.18
C GLU A 259 23.38 -2.15 9.81
N ALA A 260 22.39 -2.90 9.33
CA ALA A 260 22.43 -3.50 7.99
C ALA A 260 22.56 -2.44 6.89
N ASN A 261 21.73 -1.38 6.95
CA ASN A 261 21.78 -0.29 5.98
C ASN A 261 23.05 0.55 6.10
N ARG A 262 23.61 0.72 7.31
CA ARG A 262 24.91 1.35 7.54
C ARG A 262 26.05 0.58 6.86
N GLY A 263 26.03 -0.75 6.94
CA GLY A 263 26.98 -1.61 6.21
C GLY A 263 26.88 -1.41 4.69
N ARG A 264 25.66 -1.44 4.14
CA ARG A 264 25.39 -1.18 2.71
C ARG A 264 25.83 0.22 2.27
N ALA A 265 25.54 1.23 3.09
CA ALA A 265 25.94 2.60 2.82
C ALA A 265 27.48 2.72 2.66
N SER A 266 28.24 2.01 3.48
CA SER A 266 29.70 1.98 3.39
C SER A 266 30.21 1.35 2.07
N GLU A 267 29.50 0.39 1.51
CA GLU A 267 29.81 -0.20 0.21
C GLU A 267 29.43 0.74 -0.94
N TYR A 268 28.22 1.25 -0.91
CA TYR A 268 27.71 2.19 -1.93
C TYR A 268 28.55 3.48 -1.97
N LEU A 269 29.01 3.99 -0.84
CA LEU A 269 29.88 5.15 -0.77
C LEU A 269 31.21 4.94 -1.54
N ARG A 270 31.74 3.72 -1.56
CA ARG A 270 32.94 3.40 -2.37
C ARG A 270 32.65 3.48 -3.87
N GLU A 271 31.48 3.03 -4.29
CA GLU A 271 31.02 3.13 -5.69
C GLU A 271 30.82 4.59 -6.11
N LEU A 272 30.13 5.38 -5.29
CA LEU A 272 29.92 6.82 -5.53
C LEU A 272 31.26 7.58 -5.67
N ARG A 273 32.22 7.33 -4.79
CA ARG A 273 33.55 7.94 -4.86
C ARG A 273 34.28 7.54 -6.14
N THR A 274 34.12 6.29 -6.60
CA THR A 274 34.69 5.80 -7.85
C THR A 274 34.05 6.51 -9.05
N ARG A 275 32.72 6.62 -9.08
CA ARG A 275 31.98 7.38 -10.13
C ARG A 275 32.41 8.84 -10.15
N ARG A 276 32.56 9.45 -8.98
CA ARG A 276 32.99 10.84 -8.82
C ARG A 276 34.41 11.07 -9.38
N GLN A 277 35.33 10.15 -9.12
CA GLN A 277 36.69 10.18 -9.67
C GLN A 277 36.69 9.98 -11.18
N ALA A 278 35.88 9.06 -11.71
CA ALA A 278 35.72 8.83 -13.14
C ALA A 278 35.20 10.09 -13.85
N LEU A 279 34.20 10.77 -13.26
CA LEU A 279 33.67 12.04 -13.81
C LEU A 279 34.75 13.16 -13.84
N GLU A 280 35.62 13.24 -12.83
CA GLU A 280 36.75 14.19 -12.79
C GLU A 280 37.81 13.89 -13.84
N ALA A 281 38.05 12.60 -14.13
CA ALA A 281 39.08 12.20 -15.11
C ALA A 281 38.67 12.52 -16.56
N LEU A 282 37.36 12.82 -16.82
CA LEU A 282 36.90 13.20 -18.14
C LEU A 282 37.53 14.54 -18.56
N ARG A 283 38.19 14.55 -19.73
CA ARG A 283 38.77 15.76 -20.27
C ARG A 283 37.73 16.84 -20.54
N ALA A 284 38.08 18.10 -20.27
CA ALA A 284 37.22 19.23 -20.59
C ALA A 284 36.91 19.26 -22.11
N PRO A 285 35.66 19.52 -22.49
CA PRO A 285 35.28 19.64 -23.88
C PRO A 285 36.08 20.75 -24.56
N ARG A 286 36.59 20.49 -25.78
CA ARG A 286 37.47 21.43 -26.50
C ARG A 286 36.70 22.46 -27.33
N SER A 287 35.37 22.45 -27.36
CA SER A 287 34.55 23.32 -28.21
C SER A 287 33.46 24.03 -27.39
N ARG A 288 33.13 25.28 -27.76
CA ARG A 288 31.98 26.03 -27.25
C ARG A 288 30.63 25.38 -27.54
N ALA A 289 30.56 24.49 -28.57
CA ALA A 289 29.37 23.72 -28.89
C ALA A 289 28.92 22.76 -27.78
N ASN A 290 29.78 22.47 -26.79
CA ASN A 290 29.52 21.51 -25.72
C ASN A 290 29.17 22.19 -24.37
N ALA A 291 28.63 23.41 -24.42
CA ALA A 291 28.24 24.13 -23.18
C ALA A 291 27.21 23.36 -22.33
N LEU A 292 26.26 22.68 -22.97
CA LEU A 292 25.27 21.81 -22.32
C LEU A 292 25.97 20.65 -21.58
N GLU A 293 26.90 19.96 -22.24
CA GLU A 293 27.69 18.88 -21.65
C GLU A 293 28.48 19.34 -20.40
N VAL A 294 28.99 20.56 -20.41
CA VAL A 294 29.66 21.14 -19.24
C VAL A 294 28.68 21.39 -18.09
N LEU A 295 27.48 21.88 -18.41
CA LEU A 295 26.42 22.10 -17.40
C LEU A 295 25.94 20.77 -16.82
N ASP A 296 25.69 19.77 -17.67
CA ASP A 296 25.28 18.43 -17.23
C ASP A 296 26.31 17.78 -16.33
N ARG A 297 27.60 17.86 -16.66
CA ARG A 297 28.67 17.34 -15.80
C ARG A 297 28.79 18.09 -14.46
N ARG A 298 28.51 19.39 -14.43
CA ARG A 298 28.48 20.16 -13.18
C ARG A 298 27.30 19.76 -12.31
N ALA A 299 26.14 19.57 -12.91
CA ALA A 299 24.95 19.11 -12.22
C ALA A 299 25.16 17.70 -11.63
N GLU A 300 25.66 16.76 -12.46
CA GLU A 300 25.97 15.40 -12.01
C GLU A 300 27.02 15.38 -10.89
N ARG A 301 28.05 16.24 -11.00
CA ARG A 301 29.06 16.38 -9.94
C ARG A 301 28.43 16.84 -8.63
N ALA A 302 27.62 17.90 -8.67
CA ALA A 302 26.97 18.44 -7.49
C ALA A 302 26.02 17.41 -6.86
N ARG A 303 25.32 16.63 -7.69
CA ARG A 303 24.49 15.51 -7.24
C ARG A 303 25.32 14.46 -6.51
N LEU A 304 26.39 13.96 -7.15
CA LEU A 304 27.30 12.97 -6.53
C LEU A 304 27.94 13.50 -5.23
N ASP A 305 28.30 14.79 -5.17
CA ASP A 305 28.86 15.37 -3.96
C ASP A 305 27.84 15.37 -2.79
N ARG A 306 26.55 15.67 -3.05
CA ARG A 306 25.47 15.57 -2.06
C ARG A 306 25.21 14.12 -1.62
N GLU A 307 25.14 13.20 -2.59
CA GLU A 307 24.91 11.78 -2.34
C GLU A 307 26.07 11.17 -1.52
N ILE A 308 27.32 11.51 -1.84
CA ILE A 308 28.51 11.12 -1.06
C ILE A 308 28.41 11.65 0.37
N ALA A 309 28.05 12.93 0.57
CA ALA A 309 27.94 13.52 1.90
C ALA A 309 26.86 12.81 2.74
N TYR A 310 25.72 12.50 2.14
CA TYR A 310 24.63 11.79 2.79
C TYR A 310 25.04 10.37 3.21
N PHE A 311 25.56 9.56 2.27
CA PHE A 311 25.96 8.19 2.60
C PHE A 311 27.19 8.11 3.49
N ASP A 312 28.04 9.15 3.51
CA ASP A 312 29.11 9.28 4.51
C ASP A 312 28.52 9.48 5.92
N ALA A 313 27.49 10.31 6.05
CA ALA A 313 26.75 10.50 7.30
C ALA A 313 26.06 9.21 7.77
N VAL A 314 25.47 8.43 6.84
CA VAL A 314 24.91 7.12 7.16
C VAL A 314 26.00 6.14 7.61
N ALA A 315 27.09 6.04 6.88
CA ALA A 315 28.19 5.11 7.16
C ALA A 315 28.86 5.38 8.52
N ASN A 316 28.98 6.65 8.92
CA ASN A 316 29.54 7.02 10.23
C ASN A 316 28.50 7.00 11.36
N GLY A 317 27.20 6.77 11.06
CA GLY A 317 26.13 6.68 12.04
C GLY A 317 25.53 8.02 12.49
N THR A 318 25.86 9.14 11.83
CA THR A 318 25.24 10.45 12.10
C THR A 318 23.81 10.49 11.59
N THR A 319 23.55 9.86 10.44
CA THR A 319 22.22 9.65 9.86
C THR A 319 21.79 8.19 10.05
N GLN A 320 20.57 7.97 10.54
CA GLN A 320 20.02 6.63 10.79
C GLN A 320 19.11 6.21 9.63
N LEU A 321 19.66 5.46 8.68
CA LEU A 321 18.94 4.95 7.51
C LEU A 321 18.19 3.66 7.89
N TYR A 322 16.88 3.76 8.13
CA TYR A 322 16.05 2.65 8.58
C TYR A 322 15.70 1.67 7.45
N ALA A 323 15.40 2.18 6.25
CA ALA A 323 15.19 1.36 5.06
C ALA A 323 15.77 2.05 3.83
N TRP A 324 16.31 1.26 2.90
CA TRP A 324 16.85 1.77 1.63
C TRP A 324 16.80 0.70 0.56
N ASP A 325 15.88 0.87 -0.39
CA ASP A 325 15.75 0.03 -1.56
C ASP A 325 15.64 0.88 -2.83
N PRO A 326 16.78 1.25 -3.45
CA PRO A 326 16.80 2.11 -4.62
C PRO A 326 16.14 1.47 -5.85
N ALA A 327 16.06 0.12 -5.90
CA ALA A 327 15.37 -0.58 -7.00
C ALA A 327 13.85 -0.35 -6.96
N HIS A 328 13.29 -0.12 -5.77
CA HIS A 328 11.87 0.14 -5.57
C HIS A 328 11.58 1.60 -5.19
N GLY A 329 12.59 2.49 -5.26
CA GLY A 329 12.45 3.90 -4.91
C GLY A 329 12.12 4.15 -3.44
N SER A 330 12.47 3.23 -2.53
CA SER A 330 12.18 3.35 -1.10
C SER A 330 13.37 3.87 -0.31
N LEU A 331 13.10 4.85 0.56
CA LEU A 331 14.05 5.39 1.53
C LEU A 331 13.30 5.84 2.78
N ILE A 332 13.70 5.33 3.95
CA ILE A 332 13.16 5.73 5.24
C ILE A 332 14.32 6.11 6.15
N GLU A 333 14.32 7.37 6.58
CA GLU A 333 15.29 7.89 7.55
C GLU A 333 14.64 8.02 8.92
N MET A 334 15.37 7.67 9.97
CA MET A 334 14.92 7.75 11.36
C MET A 334 15.71 8.80 12.12
N ALA A 335 15.04 9.58 12.94
CA ALA A 335 15.63 10.47 13.93
C ALA A 335 15.18 10.07 15.35
N GLY A 336 16.01 10.31 16.34
CA GLY A 336 15.75 9.99 17.74
C GLY A 336 16.43 8.71 18.23
N ASP A 337 16.20 8.35 19.50
CA ASP A 337 16.78 7.18 20.15
C ASP A 337 15.67 6.14 20.43
N PRO A 338 15.73 4.96 19.81
CA PRO A 338 14.71 3.93 20.00
C PRO A 338 14.64 3.39 21.45
N SER A 339 15.68 3.58 22.24
CA SER A 339 15.72 3.07 23.63
C SER A 339 14.94 3.94 24.62
N THR A 340 14.71 5.22 24.29
CA THR A 340 14.05 6.19 25.20
C THR A 340 12.68 6.62 24.71
N ALA A 341 12.36 6.31 23.47
CA ALA A 341 11.12 6.74 22.83
C ALA A 341 9.87 6.08 23.45
N LYS A 342 8.82 6.88 23.56
CA LYS A 342 7.46 6.50 23.97
C LYS A 342 6.43 6.73 22.87
N ALA A 343 6.78 7.54 21.86
CA ALA A 343 5.94 7.80 20.71
C ALA A 343 6.74 7.71 19.42
N ALA A 344 6.10 7.31 18.33
CA ALA A 344 6.66 7.29 16.99
C ALA A 344 5.85 8.18 16.05
N LEU A 345 6.54 9.04 15.31
CA LEU A 345 5.97 9.89 14.25
C LEU A 345 6.42 9.38 12.88
N PHE A 346 5.47 9.13 11.99
CA PHE A 346 5.72 8.74 10.61
C PHE A 346 5.36 9.90 9.68
N VAL A 347 6.34 10.58 9.13
CA VAL A 347 6.17 11.69 8.20
C VAL A 347 6.13 11.15 6.78
N VAL A 348 4.95 11.15 6.16
CA VAL A 348 4.73 10.65 4.80
C VAL A 348 4.64 11.85 3.86
N PRO A 349 5.61 12.05 2.97
CA PRO A 349 5.65 13.18 2.05
C PRO A 349 4.65 13.02 0.89
N GLY A 350 4.58 14.05 0.06
CA GLY A 350 3.70 14.09 -1.09
C GLY A 350 4.42 14.04 -2.43
N THR A 351 3.72 14.56 -3.44
CA THR A 351 4.18 14.72 -4.84
C THR A 351 5.53 15.44 -4.91
N ASN A 352 6.31 15.16 -5.94
CA ASN A 352 7.67 15.69 -6.18
C ASN A 352 8.70 15.28 -5.12
N THR A 353 8.44 14.22 -4.37
CA THR A 353 9.42 13.65 -3.45
C THR A 353 10.21 12.55 -4.15
N ASP A 354 11.53 12.62 -4.00
CA ASP A 354 12.48 11.61 -4.42
C ASP A 354 13.61 11.47 -3.39
N ALA A 355 14.57 10.58 -3.64
CA ALA A 355 15.72 10.38 -2.75
C ALA A 355 16.60 11.63 -2.61
N GLU A 356 16.65 12.52 -3.62
CA GLU A 356 17.44 13.76 -3.54
C GLU A 356 16.86 14.75 -2.53
N ALA A 357 15.56 14.68 -2.24
CA ALA A 357 14.90 15.50 -1.23
C ALA A 357 15.47 15.26 0.18
N PHE A 358 15.95 14.05 0.47
CA PHE A 358 16.64 13.72 1.74
C PHE A 358 18.08 14.29 1.80
N MET A 359 18.68 14.54 0.65
CA MET A 359 20.09 14.93 0.50
C MET A 359 20.27 16.42 0.17
N SER A 360 19.16 17.19 0.20
CA SER A 360 19.16 18.61 -0.16
C SER A 360 19.69 19.49 0.99
N GLU A 361 19.97 20.76 0.71
CA GLU A 361 20.35 21.76 1.74
C GLU A 361 19.22 22.01 2.75
N GLN A 362 17.96 21.78 2.33
CA GLN A 362 16.78 21.80 3.19
C GLN A 362 16.12 20.42 3.14
N PRO A 363 16.68 19.42 3.87
CA PRO A 363 16.27 18.06 3.74
C PRO A 363 14.80 17.89 4.16
N LEU A 364 14.16 16.91 3.54
CA LEU A 364 12.78 16.54 3.83
C LEU A 364 12.57 16.15 5.31
N THR A 365 13.63 15.68 5.97
CA THR A 365 13.63 15.22 7.36
C THR A 365 13.48 16.33 8.40
N ARG A 366 13.67 17.60 8.03
CA ARG A 366 13.70 18.73 8.96
C ARG A 366 12.47 18.85 9.87
N PHE A 367 11.27 18.53 9.37
CA PHE A 367 10.06 18.51 10.18
C PHE A 367 10.12 17.43 11.26
N ALA A 368 10.53 16.22 10.89
CA ALA A 368 10.75 15.10 11.80
C ALA A 368 11.82 15.43 12.86
N ASP A 369 12.95 15.99 12.43
CA ASP A 369 14.04 16.42 13.30
C ASP A 369 13.59 17.46 14.34
N TRP A 370 12.76 18.42 13.93
CA TRP A 370 12.19 19.41 14.84
C TRP A 370 11.35 18.75 15.93
N GLN A 371 10.49 17.76 15.55
CA GLN A 371 9.63 17.05 16.49
C GLN A 371 10.46 16.24 17.50
N VAL A 372 11.53 15.57 17.07
CA VAL A 372 12.45 14.85 17.95
C VAL A 372 13.14 15.79 18.93
N LYS A 373 13.70 16.90 18.43
CA LYS A 373 14.36 17.92 19.28
C LYS A 373 13.40 18.51 20.30
N SER A 374 12.18 18.83 19.87
CA SER A 374 11.16 19.43 20.73
C SER A 374 10.52 18.45 21.70
N GLY A 375 10.57 17.15 21.41
CA GLY A 375 10.03 16.04 22.21
C GLY A 375 10.95 15.56 23.35
N GLY A 376 12.13 16.18 23.53
CA GLY A 376 13.00 15.90 24.68
C GLY A 376 13.53 14.46 24.77
N GLY A 377 13.67 13.76 23.63
CA GLY A 377 14.17 12.38 23.56
C GLY A 377 13.10 11.29 23.72
N SER A 378 11.83 11.66 23.86
CA SER A 378 10.72 10.70 23.99
C SER A 378 10.05 10.35 22.65
N VAL A 379 10.51 10.93 21.54
CA VAL A 379 9.92 10.77 20.21
C VAL A 379 10.94 10.12 19.27
N LEU A 380 10.52 9.07 18.56
CA LEU A 380 11.13 8.65 17.32
C LEU A 380 10.40 9.32 16.16
N ALA A 381 11.11 9.75 15.14
CA ALA A 381 10.47 10.21 13.92
C ALA A 381 11.08 9.52 12.71
N PHE A 382 10.21 9.12 11.78
CA PHE A 382 10.58 8.49 10.52
C PHE A 382 10.08 9.37 9.38
N THR A 383 10.97 9.75 8.46
CA THR A 383 10.57 10.32 7.17
C THR A 383 10.46 9.18 6.18
N VAL A 384 9.25 8.93 5.68
CA VAL A 384 8.87 7.66 5.06
C VAL A 384 8.57 7.84 3.58
N MET A 385 9.43 7.32 2.72
CA MET A 385 9.19 7.16 1.29
C MET A 385 9.28 5.66 0.97
N THR A 386 8.13 5.00 0.78
CA THR A 386 8.04 3.54 0.60
C THR A 386 8.06 3.10 -0.86
N GLY A 387 8.07 4.05 -1.78
CA GLY A 387 8.13 3.84 -3.22
C GLY A 387 8.21 5.18 -3.95
N PRO A 388 8.22 5.17 -5.30
CA PRO A 388 8.26 6.40 -6.09
C PRO A 388 6.99 7.22 -5.87
N MET A 389 7.17 8.51 -5.59
CA MET A 389 6.06 9.47 -5.50
C MET A 389 5.77 10.10 -6.87
N PRO A 390 4.52 10.52 -7.15
CA PRO A 390 4.18 11.19 -8.40
C PRO A 390 5.03 12.44 -8.60
N GLN A 391 5.42 12.68 -9.86
CA GLN A 391 6.18 13.87 -10.25
C GLN A 391 5.31 14.80 -11.10
N ILE A 392 5.42 16.10 -10.88
CA ILE A 392 4.78 17.13 -11.71
C ILE A 392 5.82 17.56 -12.77
N ASP A 393 5.83 16.85 -13.88
CA ASP A 393 6.72 17.07 -15.02
C ASP A 393 5.94 17.04 -16.34
N LEU A 394 6.62 16.91 -17.48
CA LEU A 394 6.00 16.86 -18.80
C LEU A 394 5.09 15.63 -19.01
N ASP A 395 5.26 14.60 -18.21
CA ASP A 395 4.46 13.37 -18.24
C ASP A 395 3.31 13.37 -17.21
N ILE A 396 2.97 14.50 -16.59
CA ILE A 396 1.94 14.64 -15.56
C ILE A 396 0.60 13.96 -15.92
N LEU A 397 0.25 13.94 -17.21
CA LEU A 397 -0.98 13.27 -17.67
C LEU A 397 -0.92 11.75 -17.56
N LYS A 398 0.28 11.17 -17.44
CA LYS A 398 0.50 9.72 -17.35
C LYS A 398 0.87 9.26 -15.94
N THR A 399 1.68 10.04 -15.25
CA THR A 399 2.31 9.68 -13.97
C THR A 399 2.06 10.69 -12.85
N GLY A 400 1.19 11.67 -13.10
CA GLY A 400 0.88 12.72 -12.14
C GLY A 400 0.07 12.25 -10.94
N PRO A 401 -0.07 13.13 -9.92
CA PRO A 401 -0.73 12.79 -8.65
C PRO A 401 -2.23 12.51 -8.76
N GLN A 402 -2.85 12.81 -9.90
CA GLN A 402 -4.24 12.47 -10.16
C GLN A 402 -4.50 10.95 -10.28
N TRP A 403 -3.46 10.15 -10.50
CA TRP A 403 -3.56 8.70 -10.60
C TRP A 403 -3.32 8.01 -9.27
N ASN A 404 -4.20 7.09 -8.89
CA ASN A 404 -4.17 6.40 -7.60
C ASN A 404 -3.12 5.29 -7.51
N LEU A 405 -2.61 4.79 -8.63
CA LEU A 405 -1.72 3.63 -8.71
C LEU A 405 -0.50 3.71 -7.78
N MET A 406 0.18 4.85 -7.76
CA MET A 406 1.36 5.01 -6.91
C MET A 406 0.99 5.05 -5.43
N ALA A 407 -0.19 5.62 -5.09
CA ALA A 407 -0.64 5.64 -3.71
C ALA A 407 -1.05 4.25 -3.21
N GLU A 408 -1.62 3.41 -4.07
CA GLU A 408 -1.95 2.02 -3.74
C GLU A 408 -0.68 1.21 -3.44
N ASP A 409 0.35 1.30 -4.32
CA ASP A 409 1.62 0.58 -4.14
C ASP A 409 2.41 1.10 -2.92
N CYS A 410 2.57 2.43 -2.81
CA CYS A 410 3.25 3.04 -1.66
C CYS A 410 2.48 2.81 -0.36
N GLY A 411 1.14 2.85 -0.40
CA GLY A 411 0.28 2.64 0.75
C GLY A 411 0.34 1.21 1.27
N TRP A 412 0.37 0.22 0.37
CA TRP A 412 0.60 -1.16 0.78
C TRP A 412 1.94 -1.33 1.50
N ALA A 413 3.02 -0.79 0.92
CA ALA A 413 4.35 -0.86 1.53
C ALA A 413 4.43 -0.07 2.85
N TYR A 414 3.75 1.08 2.94
CA TYR A 414 3.65 1.86 4.16
C TYR A 414 2.84 1.11 5.24
N GLY A 415 1.74 0.46 4.87
CA GLY A 415 0.97 -0.38 5.78
C GLY A 415 1.81 -1.48 6.42
N ARG A 416 2.66 -2.14 5.63
CA ARG A 416 3.60 -3.16 6.13
C ARG A 416 4.66 -2.58 7.06
N PHE A 417 5.21 -1.41 6.74
CA PHE A 417 6.12 -0.69 7.64
C PHE A 417 5.46 -0.42 9.00
N VAL A 418 4.21 0.10 9.01
CA VAL A 418 3.44 0.36 10.25
C VAL A 418 3.19 -0.93 11.02
N GLN A 419 2.74 -2.00 10.37
CA GLN A 419 2.53 -3.32 10.99
C GLN A 419 3.83 -3.85 11.61
N GLY A 420 4.95 -3.73 10.87
CA GLY A 420 6.26 -4.13 11.38
C GLY A 420 6.70 -3.32 12.59
N MET A 421 6.45 -2.01 12.58
CA MET A 421 6.75 -1.13 13.72
C MET A 421 5.90 -1.49 14.95
N ASN A 422 4.60 -1.68 14.76
CA ASN A 422 3.68 -2.08 15.83
C ASN A 422 4.05 -3.46 16.41
N ALA A 423 4.55 -4.38 15.58
CA ALA A 423 4.99 -5.70 16.05
C ALA A 423 6.32 -5.66 16.82
N VAL A 424 7.28 -4.84 16.37
CA VAL A 424 8.60 -4.70 17.02
C VAL A 424 8.54 -3.83 18.27
N ARG A 425 7.68 -2.80 18.27
CA ARG A 425 7.53 -1.83 19.36
C ARG A 425 6.05 -1.56 19.66
N PRO A 426 5.32 -2.57 20.21
CA PRO A 426 3.91 -2.44 20.57
C PRO A 426 3.66 -1.46 21.74
N ASP A 427 4.72 -1.03 22.40
CA ASP A 427 4.72 -0.06 23.49
C ASP A 427 4.72 1.41 23.03
N LEU A 428 4.99 1.66 21.75
CA LEU A 428 5.00 3.03 21.21
C LEU A 428 3.59 3.47 20.84
N TRP A 429 3.23 4.65 21.25
CA TRP A 429 2.10 5.37 20.68
C TRP A 429 2.49 5.91 19.30
N THR A 430 1.63 5.73 18.30
CA THR A 430 1.98 5.95 16.90
C THR A 430 1.16 7.06 16.26
N MET A 431 1.83 7.91 15.48
CA MET A 431 1.20 9.00 14.74
C MET A 431 1.76 9.06 13.32
N SER A 432 0.88 9.14 12.32
CA SER A 432 1.29 9.52 10.97
C SER A 432 1.03 11.01 10.72
N TYR A 433 1.96 11.67 10.05
CA TYR A 433 1.84 13.03 9.52
C TYR A 433 1.91 12.96 8.00
N GLU A 434 0.78 13.12 7.35
CA GLU A 434 0.58 12.80 5.94
C GLU A 434 0.41 14.08 5.12
N HIS A 435 1.50 14.48 4.48
CA HIS A 435 1.50 15.71 3.71
C HIS A 435 1.08 15.45 2.26
N SER A 436 0.14 16.27 1.77
CA SER A 436 -0.23 16.29 0.36
C SER A 436 -0.71 14.90 -0.15
N TYR A 437 -0.05 14.33 -1.15
CA TYR A 437 -0.30 12.98 -1.67
C TYR A 437 -0.07 11.88 -0.61
N GLY A 438 0.71 12.18 0.43
CA GLY A 438 0.90 11.29 1.58
C GLY A 438 -0.39 10.87 2.26
N GLY A 439 -1.46 11.69 2.20
CA GLY A 439 -2.77 11.30 2.73
C GLY A 439 -3.45 10.18 1.93
N ALA A 440 -3.26 10.15 0.62
CA ALA A 440 -3.71 9.04 -0.20
C ALA A 440 -2.92 7.75 0.13
N VAL A 441 -1.59 7.87 0.28
CA VAL A 441 -0.72 6.76 0.71
C VAL A 441 -1.16 6.23 2.08
N GLY A 442 -1.41 7.12 3.06
CA GLY A 442 -1.85 6.72 4.39
C GLY A 442 -3.25 6.09 4.41
N SER A 443 -4.18 6.55 3.56
CA SER A 443 -5.50 5.91 3.46
C SER A 443 -5.43 4.50 2.88
N GLU A 444 -4.54 4.27 1.92
CA GLU A 444 -4.29 2.92 1.41
C GLU A 444 -3.58 2.04 2.44
N ALA A 445 -2.60 2.59 3.18
CA ALA A 445 -1.94 1.85 4.26
C ALA A 445 -2.93 1.36 5.32
N GLU A 446 -3.87 2.21 5.71
CA GLU A 446 -4.91 1.86 6.69
C GLU A 446 -5.84 0.76 6.19
N LYS A 447 -6.28 0.80 4.91
CA LYS A 447 -7.03 -0.29 4.27
C LYS A 447 -6.29 -1.63 4.33
N HIS A 448 -4.97 -1.59 4.38
CA HIS A 448 -4.09 -2.76 4.44
C HIS A 448 -3.60 -3.10 5.85
N GLY A 449 -4.29 -2.58 6.87
CA GLY A 449 -3.99 -2.88 8.27
C GLY A 449 -2.82 -2.09 8.86
N GLY A 450 -2.32 -1.06 8.16
CA GLY A 450 -1.34 -0.11 8.70
C GLY A 450 -2.01 0.91 9.62
N VAL A 451 -2.53 0.45 10.76
CA VAL A 451 -3.28 1.27 11.72
C VAL A 451 -2.33 1.96 12.69
N VAL A 452 -2.53 3.27 12.87
CA VAL A 452 -1.84 4.11 13.84
C VAL A 452 -2.84 4.76 14.82
N ASP A 453 -2.39 5.15 16.00
CA ASP A 453 -3.27 5.79 17.00
C ASP A 453 -3.81 7.14 16.51
N THR A 454 -3.01 7.90 15.74
CA THR A 454 -3.44 9.17 15.18
C THR A 454 -2.93 9.38 13.75
N ARG A 455 -3.80 9.85 12.86
CA ARG A 455 -3.45 10.35 11.53
C ARG A 455 -3.64 11.86 11.45
N PHE A 456 -2.60 12.58 11.06
CA PHE A 456 -2.60 14.01 10.85
C PHE A 456 -2.48 14.34 9.35
N LEU A 457 -3.58 14.78 8.76
CA LEU A 457 -3.72 15.06 7.34
C LEU A 457 -3.34 16.51 7.08
N ALA A 458 -2.08 16.76 6.70
CA ALA A 458 -1.51 18.09 6.48
C ALA A 458 -1.52 18.46 5.00
N ALA A 459 -2.27 19.49 4.62
CA ALA A 459 -2.43 19.88 3.20
C ALA A 459 -2.76 18.67 2.31
N SER A 460 -3.43 17.68 2.87
CA SER A 460 -3.62 16.38 2.26
C SER A 460 -4.61 16.39 1.12
N VAL A 461 -4.42 15.51 0.15
CA VAL A 461 -5.38 15.26 -0.93
C VAL A 461 -6.60 14.44 -0.47
N GLY A 462 -6.51 13.79 0.69
CA GLY A 462 -7.56 12.91 1.22
C GLY A 462 -7.40 11.45 0.82
N ALA A 463 -8.50 10.68 0.88
CA ALA A 463 -8.51 9.25 0.64
C ALA A 463 -8.95 8.88 -0.77
N ILE A 464 -8.48 7.72 -1.24
CA ILE A 464 -8.80 7.15 -2.55
C ILE A 464 -9.99 6.18 -2.44
N GLY A 465 -10.87 6.19 -3.44
CA GLY A 465 -11.94 5.19 -3.65
C GLY A 465 -12.89 5.05 -2.46
N PRO A 466 -13.57 3.93 -2.31
CA PRO A 466 -14.31 3.65 -1.09
C PRO A 466 -13.34 3.59 0.10
N TYR A 467 -13.54 4.46 1.09
CA TYR A 467 -12.69 4.54 2.27
C TYR A 467 -13.54 4.77 3.51
N GLU A 468 -13.31 3.97 4.51
CA GLU A 468 -13.91 4.10 5.84
C GLU A 468 -12.77 4.29 6.87
N PRO A 469 -12.77 5.41 7.60
CA PRO A 469 -11.79 5.67 8.66
C PRO A 469 -11.81 4.58 9.73
N HIS A 470 -10.63 4.18 10.21
CA HIS A 470 -10.53 3.17 11.25
C HIS A 470 -11.11 3.69 12.57
N PRO A 471 -11.97 2.93 13.27
CA PRO A 471 -12.69 3.42 14.46
C PRO A 471 -11.78 3.77 15.65
N ASP A 472 -10.61 3.14 15.75
CA ASP A 472 -9.67 3.34 16.86
C ASP A 472 -8.61 4.41 16.54
N THR A 473 -8.63 5.02 15.34
CA THR A 473 -7.70 6.06 14.92
C THR A 473 -8.32 7.45 15.13
N THR A 474 -7.56 8.35 15.75
CA THR A 474 -7.94 9.77 15.84
C THR A 474 -7.44 10.54 14.62
N TYR A 475 -8.30 11.37 14.03
CA TYR A 475 -7.96 12.10 12.80
C TYR A 475 -7.86 13.60 13.07
N PHE A 476 -6.77 14.22 12.58
CA PHE A 476 -6.60 15.65 12.48
C PHE A 476 -6.46 16.07 11.02
N ALA A 477 -6.96 17.24 10.66
CA ALA A 477 -6.77 17.85 9.35
C ALA A 477 -6.32 19.29 9.48
N ALA A 478 -5.27 19.67 8.75
CA ALA A 478 -4.76 21.03 8.66
C ALA A 478 -4.55 21.40 7.19
N GLN A 479 -5.28 22.41 6.70
CA GLN A 479 -5.11 22.95 5.35
C GLN A 479 -5.15 24.47 5.41
N ALA A 480 -4.25 25.13 4.67
CA ALA A 480 -4.35 26.58 4.47
C ALA A 480 -5.65 26.93 3.73
N PRO A 481 -6.22 28.15 3.95
CA PRO A 481 -7.49 28.54 3.30
C PRO A 481 -7.47 28.48 1.78
N ASP A 482 -6.30 28.68 1.17
CA ASP A 482 -6.04 28.75 -0.27
C ASP A 482 -5.16 27.61 -0.78
N ASP A 483 -5.02 26.54 0.00
CA ASP A 483 -4.30 25.33 -0.42
C ASP A 483 -4.94 24.74 -1.68
N ILE A 484 -4.10 24.45 -2.68
CA ILE A 484 -4.55 23.93 -3.98
C ILE A 484 -5.35 22.62 -3.82
N ASN A 485 -5.01 21.81 -2.84
CA ASN A 485 -5.67 20.52 -2.59
C ASN A 485 -7.14 20.66 -2.16
N ARG A 486 -7.56 21.83 -1.63
CA ARG A 486 -8.97 22.10 -1.32
C ARG A 486 -9.88 22.04 -2.54
N TYR A 487 -9.35 22.28 -3.74
CA TYR A 487 -10.16 22.40 -4.96
C TYR A 487 -10.47 21.05 -5.61
N TYR A 488 -9.70 20.00 -5.30
CA TYR A 488 -9.90 18.67 -5.87
C TYR A 488 -9.96 17.52 -4.85
N ALA A 489 -9.67 17.79 -3.58
CA ALA A 489 -9.95 16.83 -2.52
C ALA A 489 -11.45 16.57 -2.45
N GLY A 490 -11.85 15.29 -2.39
CA GLY A 490 -13.24 14.88 -2.42
C GLY A 490 -13.84 14.73 -3.83
N VAL A 491 -13.03 14.91 -4.89
CA VAL A 491 -13.45 14.68 -6.28
C VAL A 491 -12.68 13.50 -6.84
N GLY A 492 -13.27 12.32 -6.81
CA GLY A 492 -12.69 11.09 -7.35
C GLY A 492 -13.61 10.39 -8.33
N PHE A 493 -13.03 9.79 -9.36
CA PHE A 493 -13.77 9.00 -10.36
C PHE A 493 -12.92 7.81 -10.82
N GLY A 494 -13.29 6.62 -10.37
CA GLY A 494 -12.53 5.39 -10.65
C GLY A 494 -11.07 5.50 -10.15
N PRO A 495 -10.07 5.20 -10.97
CA PRO A 495 -8.66 5.26 -10.58
C PRO A 495 -8.06 6.68 -10.57
N VAL A 496 -8.90 7.72 -10.62
CA VAL A 496 -8.49 9.12 -10.75
C VAL A 496 -9.10 9.94 -9.62
N GLY A 497 -8.27 10.75 -8.95
CA GLY A 497 -8.71 11.71 -7.95
C GLY A 497 -8.91 11.09 -6.56
N PHE A 498 -9.47 11.88 -5.64
CA PHE A 498 -9.55 11.58 -4.22
C PHE A 498 -10.98 11.76 -3.74
N SER A 499 -11.64 10.67 -3.35
CA SER A 499 -13.07 10.63 -3.10
C SER A 499 -13.50 11.15 -1.73
N VAL A 500 -12.58 11.24 -0.75
CA VAL A 500 -12.88 11.72 0.60
C VAL A 500 -11.92 12.84 0.98
N ALA A 501 -12.43 14.05 1.13
CA ALA A 501 -11.62 15.19 1.58
C ALA A 501 -11.22 15.05 3.06
N PRO A 502 -10.01 15.50 3.46
CA PRO A 502 -9.51 15.35 4.83
C PRO A 502 -10.45 15.91 5.89
N GLU A 503 -11.00 17.10 5.64
CA GLU A 503 -11.91 17.78 6.59
C GLU A 503 -13.31 17.13 6.67
N SER A 504 -13.58 16.15 5.80
CA SER A 504 -14.85 15.40 5.76
C SER A 504 -14.79 14.05 6.48
N PHE A 505 -13.64 13.69 7.05
CA PHE A 505 -13.51 12.43 7.81
C PHE A 505 -14.39 12.49 9.06
N PRO A 506 -15.12 11.43 9.39
CA PRO A 506 -15.93 11.37 10.59
C PRO A 506 -15.10 11.64 11.85
N GLY A 507 -15.54 12.61 12.68
CA GLY A 507 -14.85 12.94 13.95
C GLY A 507 -13.51 13.65 13.79
N VAL A 508 -13.16 14.15 12.60
CA VAL A 508 -11.89 14.85 12.36
C VAL A 508 -11.77 16.13 13.17
N HIS A 509 -10.60 16.34 13.77
CA HIS A 509 -10.23 17.59 14.43
C HIS A 509 -9.56 18.54 13.45
N VAL A 510 -10.28 19.60 13.04
CA VAL A 510 -9.74 20.59 12.11
C VAL A 510 -8.81 21.56 12.85
N VAL A 511 -7.55 21.62 12.42
CA VAL A 511 -6.50 22.46 13.01
C VAL A 511 -6.34 23.73 12.19
N ASN A 512 -6.39 24.88 12.85
CA ASN A 512 -6.11 26.16 12.22
C ASN A 512 -4.60 26.33 12.00
N THR A 513 -4.16 26.35 10.75
CA THR A 513 -2.75 26.51 10.39
C THR A 513 -2.17 27.87 10.81
N GLY A 514 -3.01 28.90 10.86
CA GLY A 514 -2.58 30.30 11.07
C GLY A 514 -2.02 30.96 9.81
N ILE A 515 -1.94 30.23 8.70
CA ILE A 515 -1.53 30.75 7.40
C ILE A 515 -2.68 31.62 6.86
N PRO A 516 -2.41 32.87 6.42
CA PRO A 516 -3.45 33.72 5.84
C PRO A 516 -3.93 33.19 4.50
N GLY A 517 -5.15 33.52 4.11
CA GLY A 517 -5.64 33.24 2.76
C GLY A 517 -5.00 34.14 1.70
N PHE A 518 -5.46 33.99 0.45
CA PHE A 518 -5.01 34.81 -0.68
C PHE A 518 -5.04 36.29 -0.36
N ASP A 519 -4.06 37.00 -0.94
CA ASP A 519 -4.09 38.46 -0.98
C ASP A 519 -5.42 38.93 -1.63
N PRO A 520 -6.34 39.54 -0.86
CA PRO A 520 -7.65 39.93 -1.37
C PRO A 520 -7.57 40.90 -2.57
N PHE A 521 -6.48 41.69 -2.62
CA PHE A 521 -6.25 42.62 -3.73
C PHE A 521 -5.92 41.86 -5.02
N ALA A 522 -5.07 40.84 -4.97
CA ALA A 522 -4.72 40.03 -6.14
C ALA A 522 -5.93 39.29 -6.71
N VAL A 523 -6.76 38.71 -5.83
CA VAL A 523 -8.01 38.02 -6.22
C VAL A 523 -9.00 38.99 -6.84
N THR A 524 -9.25 40.16 -6.19
CA THR A 524 -10.18 41.16 -6.69
C THR A 524 -9.70 41.77 -8.00
N ALA A 525 -8.41 42.08 -8.13
CA ALA A 525 -7.84 42.63 -9.35
C ALA A 525 -7.97 41.64 -10.53
N THR A 526 -7.73 40.36 -10.31
CA THR A 526 -7.93 39.33 -11.34
C THR A 526 -9.41 39.20 -11.75
N ALA A 527 -10.31 39.18 -10.77
CA ALA A 527 -11.74 39.03 -11.02
C ALA A 527 -12.35 40.26 -11.74
N VAL A 528 -11.93 41.48 -11.37
CA VAL A 528 -12.49 42.72 -11.93
C VAL A 528 -11.89 43.08 -13.29
N THR A 529 -10.58 42.82 -13.46
CA THR A 529 -9.89 43.23 -14.70
C THR A 529 -9.93 42.19 -15.79
N GLY A 530 -10.24 40.91 -15.44
CA GLY A 530 -10.12 39.76 -16.34
C GLY A 530 -8.68 39.52 -16.84
N GLN A 531 -7.71 40.20 -16.22
CA GLN A 531 -6.32 40.16 -16.63
C GLN A 531 -5.60 39.06 -15.87
N PRO A 532 -4.95 38.10 -16.55
CA PRO A 532 -4.28 36.97 -15.90
C PRO A 532 -2.94 37.33 -15.22
N PHE A 533 -2.57 38.61 -15.13
CA PHE A 533 -1.30 39.08 -14.58
C PHE A 533 -1.03 38.67 -13.13
N TYR A 534 -2.07 38.47 -12.33
CA TYR A 534 -1.97 38.06 -10.93
C TYR A 534 -2.10 36.54 -10.73
N LEU A 535 -2.52 35.82 -11.77
CA LEU A 535 -2.74 34.39 -11.68
C LEU A 535 -1.46 33.60 -11.28
N PRO A 536 -0.27 33.89 -11.85
CA PRO A 536 0.97 33.24 -11.40
C PRO A 536 1.23 33.47 -9.91
N ARG A 537 1.03 34.69 -9.41
CA ARG A 537 1.24 35.02 -7.99
C ARG A 537 0.26 34.28 -7.07
N ILE A 538 -0.98 34.08 -7.49
CA ILE A 538 -1.98 33.31 -6.74
C ILE A 538 -1.57 31.85 -6.70
N ILE A 539 -1.10 31.29 -7.82
CA ILE A 539 -0.62 29.90 -7.89
C ILE A 539 0.63 29.73 -7.03
N ASP A 540 1.63 30.60 -7.15
CA ASP A 540 2.85 30.56 -6.35
C ASP A 540 2.52 30.62 -4.85
N GLN A 541 1.63 31.54 -4.44
CA GLN A 541 1.21 31.66 -3.05
C GLN A 541 0.49 30.39 -2.54
N SER A 542 -0.36 29.78 -3.38
CA SER A 542 -1.02 28.51 -3.04
C SER A 542 -0.02 27.37 -2.83
N ILE A 543 1.01 27.29 -3.67
CA ILE A 543 2.09 26.29 -3.55
C ILE A 543 2.94 26.56 -2.29
N ASP A 544 3.28 27.83 -2.02
CA ASP A 544 4.04 28.22 -0.83
C ASP A 544 3.28 27.85 0.45
N HIS A 545 1.98 28.16 0.52
CA HIS A 545 1.14 27.83 1.66
C HIS A 545 0.92 26.31 1.83
N HIS A 546 0.82 25.58 0.72
CA HIS A 546 0.78 24.13 0.71
C HIS A 546 2.08 23.54 1.31
N SER A 547 3.22 24.00 0.85
CA SER A 547 4.54 23.52 1.27
C SER A 547 4.90 23.96 2.69
N ALA A 548 4.31 25.05 3.18
CA ALA A 548 4.56 25.59 4.51
C ALA A 548 4.29 24.59 5.64
N LEU A 549 3.37 23.63 5.44
CA LEU A 549 3.03 22.62 6.44
C LEU A 549 4.17 21.60 6.66
N MET A 550 5.16 21.53 5.77
CA MET A 550 6.38 20.75 5.96
C MET A 550 7.56 21.56 6.54
N SER A 551 7.34 22.84 6.82
CA SER A 551 8.38 23.70 7.38
C SER A 551 8.61 23.41 8.86
N ASP A 552 9.87 23.42 9.28
CA ASP A 552 10.33 23.39 10.67
C ASP A 552 10.48 24.81 11.27
N ASP A 553 10.21 25.86 10.48
CA ASP A 553 10.23 27.25 10.94
C ASP A 553 8.93 27.59 11.71
N GLU A 554 9.09 27.82 13.01
CA GLU A 554 7.95 28.17 13.89
C GLU A 554 7.23 29.48 13.49
N SER A 555 7.91 30.39 12.80
CA SER A 555 7.29 31.62 12.31
C SER A 555 6.34 31.36 11.14
N ILE A 556 6.53 30.26 10.42
CA ILE A 556 5.74 29.85 9.26
C ILE A 556 4.67 28.81 9.66
N ASN A 557 5.07 27.76 10.40
CA ASN A 557 4.28 26.57 10.68
C ASN A 557 4.06 26.29 12.17
N GLY A 558 4.31 27.29 13.04
CA GLY A 558 4.36 27.08 14.48
C GLY A 558 3.12 26.49 15.12
N LYS A 559 1.91 26.77 14.59
CA LYS A 559 0.68 26.18 15.11
C LYS A 559 0.58 24.69 14.86
N VAL A 560 0.92 24.23 13.66
CA VAL A 560 0.89 22.82 13.29
C VAL A 560 2.01 22.06 13.99
N LEU A 561 3.24 22.61 13.99
CA LEU A 561 4.38 22.04 14.72
C LEU A 561 4.04 21.79 16.20
N ASN A 562 3.46 22.78 16.87
CA ASN A 562 3.07 22.67 18.28
C ASN A 562 1.88 21.72 18.49
N GLN A 563 0.91 21.67 17.57
CA GLN A 563 -0.20 20.72 17.66
C GLN A 563 0.32 19.27 17.59
N VAL A 564 1.20 18.98 16.62
CA VAL A 564 1.81 17.63 16.47
C VAL A 564 2.62 17.27 17.72
N LYS A 565 3.47 18.21 18.21
CA LYS A 565 4.23 18.02 19.45
C LYS A 565 3.34 17.70 20.65
N GLN A 566 2.26 18.46 20.86
CA GLN A 566 1.32 18.25 21.96
C GLN A 566 0.62 16.90 21.85
N THR A 567 0.21 16.52 20.64
CA THR A 567 -0.46 15.24 20.40
C THR A 567 0.50 14.06 20.68
N LEU A 568 1.76 14.15 20.25
CA LEU A 568 2.80 13.15 20.56
C LEU A 568 3.06 13.06 22.06
N ALA A 569 3.12 14.18 22.78
CA ALA A 569 3.34 14.21 24.23
C ALA A 569 2.18 13.56 25.00
N LEU A 570 0.93 13.84 24.64
CA LEU A 570 -0.26 13.27 25.27
C LEU A 570 -0.36 11.75 25.01
N GLY A 571 -0.13 11.32 23.77
CA GLY A 571 -0.17 9.91 23.40
C GLY A 571 0.96 9.09 24.05
N GLY A 572 2.17 9.62 24.15
CA GLY A 572 3.30 8.98 24.81
C GLY A 572 3.28 9.02 26.34
N GLY A 573 2.22 9.58 26.98
CA GLY A 573 2.08 9.63 28.45
C GLY A 573 3.09 10.55 29.14
N THR A 574 3.61 11.54 28.44
CA THR A 574 4.46 12.61 29.00
C THR A 574 3.58 13.81 29.33
N GLU A 575 3.15 13.95 30.59
CA GLU A 575 2.55 15.18 31.11
C GLU A 575 3.55 16.34 31.15
#